data_3232488124c39811601b46faa4725122
#
_entry.id   3232488124c39811601b46faa4725122
#
_cell.length_a   1.000
_cell.length_b   1.000
_cell.length_c   1.000
_cell.angle_alpha   90.00
_cell.angle_beta   90.00
_cell.angle_gamma   90.00
#
_symmetry.space_group_name_H-M   'P 1'
#
loop_
_entity.id
_entity.type
_entity.pdbx_description
1 polymer ?
#
loop_
_entity_poly.entity_id
_entity_poly.type
_entity_poly.pdbx_seq_one_letter_code
_entity_poly.pdbx_strand_id
1 'polypeptide(L)'
;METIYTLNADKFLLLLLSGFMIGLSKTGIPGLGLLSATLAAIVLPARVSTGIVLIMLICGDIFAVIYYRRNAVWRYLFRLFPFAFTGIFIGYLLMKKINDEQLRPLIGIIILIMLCLNYLWKKKSNLNIPHRWYFAAILGLIAGITTMMANAAGPIMIIYLLAMNLDKKEFVGTGAWYFFIGNLFKVPFSAKLGLINPDTLQLNLLLLPGIICGAITGILILKKISTRVFNIVVEVLTVMAAIKLII
;
A
#
# COMPACT_ATOMS: atom_id res chain seq x y z
N MET A 1 -25.55 1.02 1.98
CA MET A 1 -26.20 -0.25 1.59
C MET A 1 -26.19 -0.52 0.08
N GLU A 2 -26.22 0.49 -0.80
CA GLU A 2 -26.27 0.25 -2.26
C GLU A 2 -24.97 -0.27 -2.89
N THR A 3 -23.81 -0.07 -2.28
CA THR A 3 -22.50 -0.25 -2.93
C THR A 3 -22.10 -1.72 -3.16
N ILE A 4 -22.56 -2.66 -2.34
CA ILE A 4 -22.20 -4.09 -2.48
C ILE A 4 -23.17 -4.81 -3.40
N TYR A 5 -24.46 -4.49 -3.30
CA TYR A 5 -25.52 -5.13 -4.08
C TYR A 5 -25.58 -4.67 -5.53
N THR A 6 -24.89 -3.56 -5.87
CA THR A 6 -24.81 -3.00 -7.24
C THR A 6 -23.51 -3.36 -7.97
N LEU A 7 -22.65 -4.20 -7.37
CA LEU A 7 -21.42 -4.64 -8.01
C LEU A 7 -21.73 -5.63 -9.13
N ASN A 8 -21.59 -5.19 -10.37
CA ASN A 8 -21.60 -6.09 -11.54
C ASN A 8 -20.43 -7.07 -11.45
N ALA A 9 -20.56 -8.23 -12.08
CA ALA A 9 -19.54 -9.28 -12.10
C ALA A 9 -18.16 -8.76 -12.49
N ASP A 10 -18.07 -7.84 -13.48
CA ASP A 10 -16.81 -7.25 -13.93
C ASP A 10 -16.13 -6.43 -12.84
N LYS A 11 -16.89 -5.65 -12.08
CA LYS A 11 -16.36 -4.85 -10.96
C LYS A 11 -15.87 -5.75 -9.83
N PHE A 12 -16.61 -6.81 -9.54
CA PHE A 12 -16.22 -7.79 -8.53
C PHE A 12 -14.93 -8.52 -8.93
N LEU A 13 -14.79 -8.93 -10.20
CA LEU A 13 -13.56 -9.54 -10.72
C LEU A 13 -12.35 -8.61 -10.63
N LEU A 14 -12.53 -7.31 -10.92
CA LEU A 14 -11.46 -6.31 -10.76
C LEU A 14 -11.04 -6.15 -9.30
N LEU A 15 -11.98 -6.21 -8.35
CA LEU A 15 -11.66 -6.17 -6.92
C LEU A 15 -10.98 -7.47 -6.46
N LEU A 16 -11.40 -8.61 -6.96
CA LEU A 16 -10.76 -9.90 -6.67
C LEU A 16 -9.32 -9.91 -7.21
N LEU A 17 -9.11 -9.38 -8.42
CA LEU A 17 -7.78 -9.18 -9.01
C LEU A 17 -6.95 -8.21 -8.15
N SER A 18 -7.55 -7.12 -7.66
CA SER A 18 -6.91 -6.19 -6.73
C SER A 18 -6.45 -6.91 -5.45
N GLY A 19 -7.31 -7.74 -4.84
CA GLY A 19 -6.95 -8.57 -3.68
C GLY A 19 -5.81 -9.54 -3.98
N PHE A 20 -5.87 -10.23 -5.11
CA PHE A 20 -4.79 -11.13 -5.57
C PHE A 20 -3.46 -10.37 -5.72
N MET A 21 -3.47 -9.18 -6.33
CA MET A 21 -2.29 -8.33 -6.47
C MET A 21 -1.73 -7.88 -5.12
N ILE A 22 -2.57 -7.60 -4.12
CA ILE A 22 -2.11 -7.29 -2.76
C ILE A 22 -1.40 -8.49 -2.16
N GLY A 23 -2.02 -9.67 -2.19
CA GLY A 23 -1.39 -10.90 -1.70
C GLY A 23 -0.03 -11.14 -2.34
N LEU A 24 0.04 -11.05 -3.66
CA LEU A 24 1.27 -11.19 -4.45
C LEU A 24 2.32 -10.13 -4.09
N SER A 25 1.90 -8.89 -3.88
CA SER A 25 2.79 -7.77 -3.50
C SER A 25 3.45 -7.97 -2.15
N LYS A 26 2.70 -8.47 -1.17
CA LYS A 26 3.18 -8.62 0.21
C LYS A 26 4.14 -9.77 0.40
N THR A 27 4.04 -10.80 -0.42
CA THR A 27 4.88 -12.01 -0.29
C THR A 27 5.98 -12.08 -1.34
N GLY A 28 5.89 -11.28 -2.40
CA GLY A 28 6.78 -11.50 -3.52
C GLY A 28 7.23 -10.29 -4.32
N ILE A 29 6.34 -9.50 -4.85
CA ILE A 29 6.67 -8.52 -5.90
C ILE A 29 6.27 -7.10 -5.44
N PRO A 30 7.22 -6.28 -4.96
CA PRO A 30 6.94 -4.90 -4.57
C PRO A 30 6.36 -4.08 -5.75
N GLY A 31 5.45 -3.15 -5.46
CA GLY A 31 4.87 -2.25 -6.47
C GLY A 31 3.44 -2.57 -6.88
N LEU A 32 3.02 -3.85 -6.87
CA LEU A 32 1.63 -4.25 -7.17
C LEU A 32 0.58 -3.61 -6.24
N GLY A 33 0.99 -3.25 -5.02
CA GLY A 33 0.09 -2.58 -4.08
C GLY A 33 -0.44 -1.24 -4.58
N LEU A 34 0.38 -0.48 -5.34
CA LEU A 34 -0.07 0.78 -5.94
C LEU A 34 -1.12 0.53 -7.02
N LEU A 35 -0.87 -0.44 -7.92
CA LEU A 35 -1.83 -0.81 -8.95
C LEU A 35 -3.14 -1.32 -8.35
N SER A 36 -3.06 -2.15 -7.31
CA SER A 36 -4.24 -2.64 -6.59
C SER A 36 -5.06 -1.50 -5.99
N ALA A 37 -4.43 -0.55 -5.30
CA ALA A 37 -5.11 0.61 -4.73
C ALA A 37 -5.79 1.45 -5.82
N THR A 38 -5.12 1.63 -6.96
CA THR A 38 -5.66 2.38 -8.10
C THR A 38 -6.86 1.67 -8.73
N LEU A 39 -6.77 0.35 -8.95
CA LEU A 39 -7.89 -0.45 -9.48
C LEU A 39 -9.11 -0.39 -8.58
N ALA A 40 -8.93 -0.53 -7.27
CA ALA A 40 -10.02 -0.40 -6.32
C ALA A 40 -10.67 0.99 -6.36
N ALA A 41 -9.88 2.07 -6.50
CA ALA A 41 -10.38 3.45 -6.58
C ALA A 41 -11.08 3.77 -7.92
N ILE A 42 -10.80 3.00 -8.99
CA ILE A 42 -11.55 3.11 -10.26
C ILE A 42 -12.94 2.47 -10.13
N VAL A 43 -13.03 1.36 -9.41
CA VAL A 43 -14.25 0.53 -9.31
C VAL A 43 -15.21 1.07 -8.26
N LEU A 44 -14.68 1.60 -7.15
CA LEU A 44 -15.42 2.03 -5.97
C LEU A 44 -15.28 3.53 -5.74
N PRO A 45 -16.19 4.16 -4.98
CA PRO A 45 -15.99 5.50 -4.45
C PRO A 45 -14.65 5.60 -3.72
N ALA A 46 -13.92 6.71 -3.88
CA ALA A 46 -12.54 6.84 -3.42
C ALA A 46 -12.36 6.56 -1.92
N ARG A 47 -13.29 7.03 -1.09
CA ARG A 47 -13.26 6.78 0.36
C ARG A 47 -13.48 5.30 0.67
N VAL A 48 -14.47 4.67 0.07
CA VAL A 48 -14.80 3.24 0.26
C VAL A 48 -13.63 2.36 -0.19
N SER A 49 -13.03 2.67 -1.35
CA SER A 49 -11.88 1.93 -1.88
C SER A 49 -10.69 1.96 -0.91
N THR A 50 -10.44 3.12 -0.28
CA THR A 50 -9.34 3.27 0.69
C THR A 50 -9.53 2.36 1.91
N GLY A 51 -10.77 2.23 2.42
CA GLY A 51 -11.10 1.34 3.53
C GLY A 51 -10.98 -0.15 3.17
N ILE A 52 -11.53 -0.54 2.02
CA ILE A 52 -11.46 -1.93 1.54
C ILE A 52 -10.01 -2.35 1.31
N VAL A 53 -9.22 -1.53 0.63
CA VAL A 53 -7.80 -1.80 0.40
C VAL A 53 -7.03 -1.90 1.72
N LEU A 54 -7.36 -1.10 2.74
CA LEU A 54 -6.73 -1.21 4.05
C LEU A 54 -6.90 -2.60 4.67
N ILE A 55 -8.10 -3.16 4.65
CA ILE A 55 -8.35 -4.50 5.19
C ILE A 55 -7.62 -5.57 4.36
N MET A 56 -7.66 -5.46 3.03
CA MET A 56 -6.88 -6.36 2.15
C MET A 56 -5.39 -6.32 2.47
N LEU A 57 -4.84 -5.12 2.72
CA LEU A 57 -3.43 -4.94 3.08
C LEU A 57 -3.11 -5.61 4.41
N ILE A 58 -3.96 -5.46 5.44
CA ILE A 58 -3.78 -6.13 6.74
C ILE A 58 -3.77 -7.64 6.56
N CYS A 59 -4.71 -8.19 5.79
CA CYS A 59 -4.72 -9.62 5.48
C CYS A 59 -3.42 -10.08 4.81
N GLY A 60 -2.94 -9.34 3.80
CA GLY A 60 -1.67 -9.65 3.14
C GLY A 60 -0.45 -9.48 4.06
N ASP A 61 -0.47 -8.47 4.94
CA ASP A 61 0.60 -8.21 5.91
C ASP A 61 0.73 -9.34 6.95
N ILE A 62 -0.38 -9.98 7.35
CA ILE A 62 -0.36 -11.15 8.25
C ILE A 62 0.50 -12.26 7.63
N PHE A 63 0.30 -12.58 6.35
CA PHE A 63 1.12 -13.59 5.66
C PHE A 63 2.59 -13.17 5.59
N ALA A 64 2.87 -11.91 5.26
CA ALA A 64 4.23 -11.40 5.19
C ALA A 64 4.93 -11.44 6.55
N VAL A 65 4.24 -11.03 7.63
CA VAL A 65 4.79 -11.07 9.00
C VAL A 65 5.04 -12.50 9.46
N ILE A 66 4.08 -13.42 9.25
CA ILE A 66 4.28 -14.83 9.63
C ILE A 66 5.53 -15.41 8.98
N TYR A 67 5.76 -15.09 7.69
CA TYR A 67 6.89 -15.63 6.94
C TYR A 67 8.23 -14.97 7.29
N TYR A 68 8.25 -13.63 7.50
CA TYR A 68 9.48 -12.85 7.68
C TYR A 68 9.69 -12.31 9.10
N ARG A 69 8.89 -12.72 10.10
CA ARG A 69 8.83 -12.13 11.45
C ARG A 69 10.16 -12.01 12.20
N ARG A 70 11.10 -12.92 11.95
CA ARG A 70 12.38 -12.97 12.66
C ARG A 70 13.45 -12.02 12.14
N ASN A 71 13.20 -11.38 11.00
CA ASN A 71 14.20 -10.59 10.30
C ASN A 71 13.95 -9.07 10.41
N ALA A 72 13.10 -8.62 11.31
CA ALA A 72 12.82 -7.20 11.49
C ALA A 72 13.90 -6.49 12.32
N VAL A 73 14.39 -5.36 11.83
CA VAL A 73 15.32 -4.49 12.55
C VAL A 73 14.53 -3.40 13.27
N TRP A 74 14.09 -3.68 14.47
CA TRP A 74 13.20 -2.83 15.28
C TRP A 74 13.74 -1.43 15.53
N ARG A 75 15.06 -1.25 15.63
CA ARG A 75 15.70 0.06 15.82
C ARG A 75 15.29 1.09 14.77
N TYR A 76 15.15 0.68 13.52
CA TYR A 76 14.74 1.56 12.43
C TYR A 76 13.23 1.83 12.46
N LEU A 77 12.44 0.85 12.85
CA LEU A 77 10.99 1.00 13.01
C LEU A 77 10.66 2.00 14.13
N PHE A 78 11.30 1.88 15.29
CA PHE A 78 11.06 2.81 16.40
C PHE A 78 11.45 4.27 16.08
N ARG A 79 12.41 4.48 15.18
CA ARG A 79 12.74 5.83 14.68
C ARG A 79 11.70 6.38 13.72
N LEU A 80 11.06 5.51 12.92
CA LEU A 80 10.13 5.90 11.87
C LEU A 80 8.69 6.04 12.39
N PHE A 81 8.25 5.17 13.28
CA PHE A 81 6.87 5.10 13.75
C PHE A 81 6.31 6.39 14.34
N PRO A 82 7.00 7.14 15.20
CA PRO A 82 6.45 8.39 15.75
C PRO A 82 6.02 9.35 14.64
N PHE A 83 6.84 9.49 13.62
CA PHE A 83 6.56 10.38 12.48
C PHE A 83 5.52 9.79 11.53
N ALA A 84 5.56 8.47 11.28
CA ALA A 84 4.56 7.80 10.47
C ALA A 84 3.16 7.88 11.12
N PHE A 85 3.06 7.70 12.42
CA PHE A 85 1.79 7.82 13.15
C PHE A 85 1.28 9.26 13.16
N THR A 86 2.16 10.25 13.35
CA THR A 86 1.82 11.66 13.17
C THR A 86 1.31 11.94 11.76
N GLY A 87 1.99 11.40 10.74
CA GLY A 87 1.55 11.50 9.34
C GLY A 87 0.19 10.87 9.08
N ILE A 88 -0.07 9.68 9.64
CA ILE A 88 -1.38 9.02 9.57
C ILE A 88 -2.47 9.91 10.21
N PHE A 89 -2.18 10.48 11.37
CA PHE A 89 -3.13 11.38 12.05
C PHE A 89 -3.42 12.64 11.23
N ILE A 90 -2.39 13.27 10.63
CA ILE A 90 -2.56 14.41 9.71
C ILE A 90 -3.39 13.98 8.50
N GLY A 91 -3.08 12.85 7.88
CA GLY A 91 -3.86 12.29 6.77
C GLY A 91 -5.33 12.07 7.13
N TYR A 92 -5.61 11.57 8.34
CA TYR A 92 -6.96 11.44 8.87
C TYR A 92 -7.68 12.79 8.97
N LEU A 93 -7.01 13.83 9.49
CA LEU A 93 -7.60 15.18 9.59
C LEU A 93 -7.89 15.77 8.20
N LEU A 94 -7.01 15.55 7.24
CA LEU A 94 -7.23 15.95 5.84
C LEU A 94 -8.44 15.22 5.24
N MET A 95 -8.54 13.90 5.43
CA MET A 95 -9.66 13.11 4.92
C MET A 95 -11.02 13.48 5.53
N LYS A 96 -11.05 14.09 6.72
CA LYS A 96 -12.29 14.65 7.27
C LYS A 96 -12.85 15.83 6.47
N LYS A 97 -11.97 16.57 5.79
CA LYS A 97 -12.31 17.81 5.07
C LYS A 97 -12.52 17.60 3.57
N ILE A 98 -12.13 16.43 3.07
CA ILE A 98 -12.11 16.12 1.62
C ILE A 98 -13.28 15.17 1.31
N ASN A 99 -14.05 15.46 0.26
CA ASN A 99 -15.09 14.58 -0.27
C ASN A 99 -14.52 13.55 -1.28
N ASP A 100 -15.38 12.65 -1.79
CA ASP A 100 -14.97 11.63 -2.75
C ASP A 100 -14.45 12.22 -4.08
N GLU A 101 -15.07 13.29 -4.57
CA GLU A 101 -14.69 13.95 -5.81
C GLU A 101 -13.29 14.57 -5.74
N GLN A 102 -12.92 15.10 -4.58
CA GLN A 102 -11.60 15.66 -4.31
C GLN A 102 -10.57 14.56 -4.00
N LEU A 103 -10.98 13.51 -3.30
CA LEU A 103 -10.08 12.42 -2.91
C LEU A 103 -9.64 11.59 -4.11
N ARG A 104 -10.53 11.34 -5.08
CA ARG A 104 -10.26 10.51 -6.26
C ARG A 104 -9.06 11.03 -7.08
N PRO A 105 -9.02 12.28 -7.57
CA PRO A 105 -7.86 12.80 -8.28
C PRO A 105 -6.62 12.90 -7.38
N LEU A 106 -6.80 13.17 -6.09
CA LEU A 106 -5.70 13.24 -5.14
C LEU A 106 -5.00 11.89 -4.98
N ILE A 107 -5.75 10.77 -4.92
CA ILE A 107 -5.18 9.43 -4.95
C ILE A 107 -4.34 9.22 -6.22
N GLY A 108 -4.87 9.59 -7.38
CA GLY A 108 -4.16 9.51 -8.66
C GLY A 108 -2.84 10.29 -8.65
N ILE A 109 -2.88 11.54 -8.19
CA ILE A 109 -1.70 12.42 -8.08
C ILE A 109 -0.66 11.82 -7.11
N ILE A 110 -1.07 11.38 -5.93
CA ILE A 110 -0.19 10.74 -4.95
C ILE A 110 0.50 9.52 -5.57
N ILE A 111 -0.26 8.68 -6.27
CA ILE A 111 0.29 7.47 -6.90
C ILE A 111 1.29 7.82 -8.00
N LEU A 112 1.02 8.83 -8.85
CA LEU A 112 1.96 9.29 -9.88
C LEU A 112 3.25 9.85 -9.26
N ILE A 113 3.14 10.65 -8.20
CA ILE A 113 4.31 11.15 -7.47
C ILE A 113 5.12 9.99 -6.90
N MET A 114 4.47 8.97 -6.31
CA MET A 114 5.15 7.80 -5.75
C MET A 114 5.83 6.96 -6.83
N LEU A 115 5.24 6.82 -8.01
CA LEU A 115 5.87 6.14 -9.15
C LEU A 115 7.08 6.93 -9.66
N CYS A 116 6.96 8.24 -9.79
CA CYS A 116 8.06 9.12 -10.17
C CYS A 116 9.23 9.01 -9.18
N LEU A 117 8.96 9.08 -7.88
CA LEU A 117 9.96 8.90 -6.83
C LEU A 117 10.63 7.53 -6.93
N ASN A 118 9.86 6.45 -7.13
CA ASN A 118 10.40 5.10 -7.31
C ASN A 118 11.32 5.00 -8.53
N TYR A 119 10.92 5.60 -9.65
CA TYR A 119 11.73 5.63 -10.88
C TYR A 119 13.03 6.41 -10.71
N LEU A 120 12.96 7.63 -10.15
CA LEU A 120 14.13 8.47 -9.90
C LEU A 120 15.12 7.78 -8.95
N TRP A 121 14.60 7.07 -7.96
CA TRP A 121 15.41 6.37 -6.98
C TRP A 121 16.12 5.15 -7.57
N LYS A 122 15.46 4.38 -8.42
CA LYS A 122 16.08 3.26 -9.14
C LYS A 122 17.25 3.68 -10.00
N LYS A 123 17.25 4.91 -10.53
CA LYS A 123 18.31 5.46 -11.38
C LYS A 123 19.54 5.93 -10.60
N LYS A 124 19.42 6.22 -9.31
CA LYS A 124 20.47 6.75 -8.44
C LYS A 124 20.98 5.67 -7.46
N SER A 125 21.74 4.68 -7.96
CA SER A 125 22.21 3.55 -7.16
C SER A 125 23.28 3.88 -6.10
N ASN A 126 23.83 5.10 -6.03
CA ASN A 126 24.94 5.49 -5.16
C ASN A 126 24.66 6.73 -4.30
N LEU A 127 23.49 6.81 -3.66
CA LEU A 127 23.24 7.90 -2.72
C LEU A 127 23.78 7.54 -1.33
N ASN A 128 24.85 8.23 -0.91
CA ASN A 128 25.23 8.33 0.50
C ASN A 128 24.11 9.09 1.25
N ILE A 129 23.12 8.35 1.75
CA ILE A 129 21.99 8.94 2.47
C ILE A 129 22.41 9.12 3.93
N PRO A 130 22.30 10.32 4.49
CA PRO A 130 22.63 10.54 5.87
C PRO A 130 21.69 9.74 6.79
N HIS A 131 22.25 8.93 7.68
CA HIS A 131 21.51 8.19 8.73
C HIS A 131 20.96 9.11 9.83
N ARG A 132 20.60 10.35 9.49
CA ARG A 132 20.17 11.37 10.43
C ARG A 132 18.70 11.22 10.77
N TRP A 133 18.31 11.59 11.98
CA TRP A 133 16.95 11.47 12.49
C TRP A 133 15.90 12.20 11.63
N TYR A 134 16.26 13.36 11.06
CA TYR A 134 15.33 14.13 10.22
C TYR A 134 14.96 13.41 8.92
N PHE A 135 15.80 12.52 8.41
CA PHE A 135 15.47 11.70 7.25
C PHE A 135 14.33 10.74 7.57
N ALA A 136 14.39 10.05 8.73
CA ALA A 136 13.30 9.23 9.21
C ALA A 136 12.04 10.06 9.49
N ALA A 137 12.20 11.29 10.02
CA ALA A 137 11.09 12.17 10.31
C ALA A 137 10.33 12.58 9.04
N ILE A 138 11.01 13.06 8.02
CA ILE A 138 10.41 13.50 6.75
C ILE A 138 9.75 12.32 6.05
N LEU A 139 10.47 11.21 5.87
CA LEU A 139 9.94 10.05 5.16
C LEU A 139 8.80 9.39 5.94
N GLY A 140 8.90 9.30 7.26
CA GLY A 140 7.83 8.78 8.11
C GLY A 140 6.55 9.61 7.99
N LEU A 141 6.67 10.93 8.08
CA LEU A 141 5.55 11.84 7.97
C LEU A 141 4.84 11.71 6.61
N ILE A 142 5.60 11.79 5.52
CA ILE A 142 5.05 11.66 4.16
C ILE A 142 4.45 10.28 3.95
N ALA A 143 5.13 9.21 4.38
CA ALA A 143 4.62 7.84 4.30
C ALA A 143 3.31 7.67 5.08
N GLY A 144 3.20 8.30 6.26
CA GLY A 144 1.99 8.29 7.06
C GLY A 144 0.82 8.98 6.37
N ILE A 145 1.03 10.19 5.83
CA ILE A 145 -0.01 10.94 5.10
C ILE A 145 -0.45 10.15 3.87
N THR A 146 0.48 9.73 3.03
CA THR A 146 0.17 9.04 1.76
C THR A 146 -0.46 7.67 1.98
N THR A 147 -0.08 6.94 3.05
CA THR A 147 -0.72 5.67 3.36
C THR A 147 -2.15 5.84 3.87
N MET A 148 -2.42 6.89 4.65
CA MET A 148 -3.77 7.15 5.13
C MET A 148 -4.72 7.53 4.00
N MET A 149 -4.26 8.34 3.06
CA MET A 149 -5.08 8.87 1.96
C MET A 149 -5.20 7.92 0.76
N ALA A 150 -4.10 7.25 0.39
CA ALA A 150 -4.02 6.49 -0.87
C ALA A 150 -3.47 5.06 -0.71
N ASN A 151 -3.17 4.60 0.51
CA ASN A 151 -2.45 3.33 0.75
C ASN A 151 -1.10 3.24 -0.01
N ALA A 152 -0.42 4.38 -0.21
CA ALA A 152 0.70 4.55 -1.14
C ALA A 152 2.06 4.78 -0.47
N ALA A 153 2.31 4.27 0.74
CA ALA A 153 3.60 4.44 1.42
C ALA A 153 4.73 3.56 0.87
N GLY A 154 4.41 2.59 0.00
CA GLY A 154 5.39 1.59 -0.49
C GLY A 154 6.70 2.17 -0.99
N PRO A 155 6.71 3.08 -1.98
CA PRO A 155 7.93 3.68 -2.52
C PRO A 155 8.76 4.43 -1.48
N ILE A 156 8.11 5.16 -0.56
CA ILE A 156 8.79 5.90 0.51
C ILE A 156 9.49 4.93 1.47
N MET A 157 8.79 3.84 1.81
CA MET A 157 9.37 2.81 2.68
C MET A 157 10.54 2.10 2.02
N ILE A 158 10.48 1.82 0.71
CA ILE A 158 11.61 1.28 -0.04
C ILE A 158 12.82 2.21 0.06
N ILE A 159 12.62 3.52 -0.18
CA ILE A 159 13.67 4.53 -0.07
C ILE A 159 14.29 4.52 1.33
N TYR A 160 13.47 4.50 2.37
CA TYR A 160 13.94 4.48 3.75
C TYR A 160 14.77 3.23 4.06
N LEU A 161 14.27 2.04 3.71
CA LEU A 161 14.95 0.78 3.99
C LEU A 161 16.24 0.59 3.20
N LEU A 162 16.29 1.04 1.94
CA LEU A 162 17.52 1.05 1.13
C LEU A 162 18.58 1.93 1.75
N ALA A 163 18.17 3.10 2.30
CA ALA A 163 19.08 4.01 2.99
C ALA A 163 19.68 3.39 4.25
N MET A 164 19.03 2.41 4.86
CA MET A 164 19.53 1.74 6.07
C MET A 164 20.50 0.60 5.77
N ASN A 165 20.82 0.32 4.50
CA ASN A 165 21.76 -0.72 4.07
C ASN A 165 21.48 -2.10 4.69
N LEU A 166 20.20 -2.47 4.79
CA LEU A 166 19.76 -3.75 5.32
C LEU A 166 20.05 -4.89 4.36
N ASP A 167 20.32 -6.07 4.88
CA ASP A 167 20.33 -7.27 4.05
C ASP A 167 18.92 -7.57 3.50
N LYS A 168 18.84 -8.46 2.51
CA LYS A 168 17.57 -8.76 1.83
C LYS A 168 16.48 -9.28 2.78
N LYS A 169 16.84 -10.06 3.79
CA LYS A 169 15.88 -10.62 4.75
C LYS A 169 15.43 -9.56 5.74
N GLU A 170 16.36 -8.75 6.25
CA GLU A 170 16.08 -7.63 7.14
C GLU A 170 15.21 -6.57 6.45
N PHE A 171 15.51 -6.26 5.19
CA PHE A 171 14.73 -5.33 4.38
C PHE A 171 13.26 -5.77 4.29
N VAL A 172 13.02 -7.03 3.90
CA VAL A 172 11.65 -7.55 3.76
C VAL A 172 10.97 -7.69 5.11
N GLY A 173 11.65 -8.21 6.13
CA GLY A 173 11.10 -8.38 7.47
C GLY A 173 10.75 -7.05 8.14
N THR A 174 11.63 -6.06 8.04
CA THR A 174 11.38 -4.71 8.57
C THR A 174 10.23 -4.03 7.85
N GLY A 175 10.16 -4.16 6.52
CA GLY A 175 9.04 -3.65 5.72
C GLY A 175 7.70 -4.30 6.08
N ALA A 176 7.68 -5.63 6.26
CA ALA A 176 6.47 -6.36 6.65
C ALA A 176 5.89 -5.86 7.98
N TRP A 177 6.72 -5.71 9.00
CA TRP A 177 6.29 -5.18 10.30
C TRP A 177 5.88 -3.71 10.24
N TYR A 178 6.57 -2.88 9.44
CA TYR A 178 6.17 -1.49 9.23
C TYR A 178 4.75 -1.40 8.69
N PHE A 179 4.46 -2.11 7.60
CA PHE A 179 3.14 -2.06 6.98
C PHE A 179 2.07 -2.65 7.88
N PHE A 180 2.32 -3.78 8.53
CA PHE A 180 1.36 -4.41 9.44
C PHE A 180 0.95 -3.47 10.57
N ILE A 181 1.94 -2.94 11.32
CA ILE A 181 1.68 -2.04 12.46
C ILE A 181 1.05 -0.73 11.97
N GLY A 182 1.57 -0.14 10.89
CA GLY A 182 1.03 1.09 10.32
C GLY A 182 -0.42 0.93 9.84
N ASN A 183 -0.74 -0.19 9.18
CA ASN A 183 -2.10 -0.49 8.74
C ASN A 183 -3.04 -0.76 9.92
N LEU A 184 -2.60 -1.47 10.95
CA LEU A 184 -3.38 -1.63 12.19
C LEU A 184 -3.64 -0.29 12.88
N PHE A 185 -2.64 0.59 12.93
CA PHE A 185 -2.80 1.93 13.52
C PHE A 185 -3.81 2.79 12.75
N LYS A 186 -4.00 2.58 11.45
CA LYS A 186 -5.01 3.26 10.63
C LYS A 186 -6.44 2.83 10.92
N VAL A 187 -6.65 1.59 11.40
CA VAL A 187 -8.00 1.01 11.58
C VAL A 187 -8.95 1.92 12.37
N PRO A 188 -8.60 2.42 13.58
CA PRO A 188 -9.52 3.25 14.35
C PRO A 188 -9.86 4.56 13.65
N PHE A 189 -8.93 5.16 12.91
CA PHE A 189 -9.17 6.38 12.14
C PHE A 189 -10.06 6.13 10.93
N SER A 190 -9.82 5.04 10.22
CA SER A 190 -10.63 4.62 9.08
C SER A 190 -12.06 4.25 9.51
N ALA A 191 -12.23 3.59 10.65
CA ALA A 191 -13.54 3.32 11.22
C ALA A 191 -14.29 4.61 11.59
N LYS A 192 -13.62 5.58 12.24
CA LYS A 192 -14.20 6.90 12.55
C LYS A 192 -14.58 7.71 11.31
N LEU A 193 -13.94 7.47 10.17
CA LEU A 193 -14.29 8.08 8.89
C LEU A 193 -15.42 7.33 8.16
N GLY A 194 -15.93 6.21 8.72
CA GLY A 194 -16.93 5.36 8.08
C GLY A 194 -16.41 4.51 6.91
N LEU A 195 -15.07 4.44 6.72
CA LEU A 195 -14.44 3.69 5.64
C LEU A 195 -14.43 2.18 5.93
N ILE A 196 -14.48 1.82 7.21
CA ILE A 196 -14.61 0.46 7.70
C ILE A 196 -15.97 0.34 8.37
N ASN A 197 -16.86 -0.44 7.80
CA ASN A 197 -18.21 -0.71 8.25
C ASN A 197 -18.59 -2.17 7.95
N PRO A 198 -19.71 -2.70 8.42
CA PRO A 198 -20.11 -4.09 8.19
C PRO A 198 -20.10 -4.48 6.71
N ASP A 199 -20.57 -3.59 5.82
CA ASP A 199 -20.65 -3.85 4.39
C ASP A 199 -19.25 -4.01 3.76
N THR A 200 -18.29 -3.09 4.12
CA THR A 200 -16.91 -3.19 3.63
C THR A 200 -16.19 -4.42 4.18
N LEU A 201 -16.49 -4.84 5.42
CA LEU A 201 -15.96 -6.07 6.00
C LEU A 201 -16.49 -7.32 5.28
N GLN A 202 -17.81 -7.36 4.99
CA GLN A 202 -18.42 -8.45 4.24
C GLN A 202 -17.79 -8.58 2.85
N LEU A 203 -17.61 -7.47 2.12
CA LEU A 203 -16.94 -7.49 0.82
C LEU A 203 -15.50 -8.01 0.93
N ASN A 204 -14.77 -7.60 1.96
CA ASN A 204 -13.40 -8.09 2.19
C ASN A 204 -13.36 -9.60 2.47
N LEU A 205 -14.35 -10.17 3.15
CA LEU A 205 -14.46 -11.62 3.33
C LEU A 205 -14.61 -12.35 1.98
N LEU A 206 -15.39 -11.78 1.06
CA LEU A 206 -15.56 -12.34 -0.29
C LEU A 206 -14.28 -12.21 -1.14
N LEU A 207 -13.44 -11.20 -0.87
CA LEU A 207 -12.17 -10.98 -1.57
C LEU A 207 -10.99 -11.75 -0.96
N LEU A 208 -11.16 -12.30 0.24
CA LEU A 208 -10.13 -13.04 0.97
C LEU A 208 -9.51 -14.20 0.17
N PRO A 209 -10.27 -15.04 -0.58
CA PRO A 209 -9.69 -16.08 -1.42
C PRO A 209 -8.67 -15.54 -2.43
N GLY A 210 -8.98 -14.39 -3.07
CA GLY A 210 -8.05 -13.73 -3.99
C GLY A 210 -6.74 -13.34 -3.31
N ILE A 211 -6.81 -12.76 -2.10
CA ILE A 211 -5.63 -12.35 -1.33
C ILE A 211 -4.77 -13.57 -0.97
N ILE A 212 -5.41 -14.65 -0.50
CA ILE A 212 -4.71 -15.90 -0.12
C ILE A 212 -4.04 -16.52 -1.34
N CYS A 213 -4.75 -16.66 -2.47
CA CYS A 213 -4.20 -17.17 -3.72
C CYS A 213 -3.02 -16.32 -4.18
N GLY A 214 -3.14 -14.99 -4.11
CA GLY A 214 -2.05 -14.07 -4.44
C GLY A 214 -0.83 -14.25 -3.55
N ALA A 215 -1.06 -14.38 -2.24
CA ALA A 215 0.03 -14.57 -1.26
C ALA A 215 0.77 -15.90 -1.48
N ILE A 216 0.05 -17.00 -1.70
CA ILE A 216 0.64 -18.31 -2.00
C ILE A 216 1.41 -18.25 -3.33
N THR A 217 0.80 -17.67 -4.36
CA THR A 217 1.41 -17.50 -5.67
C THR A 217 2.71 -16.70 -5.58
N GLY A 218 2.71 -15.61 -4.79
CA GLY A 218 3.89 -14.79 -4.55
C GLY A 218 5.05 -15.57 -3.96
N ILE A 219 4.79 -16.41 -2.98
CA ILE A 219 5.82 -17.28 -2.36
C ILE A 219 6.39 -18.28 -3.37
N LEU A 220 5.53 -18.88 -4.20
CA LEU A 220 5.90 -19.95 -5.11
C LEU A 220 6.59 -19.46 -6.40
N ILE A 221 6.10 -18.34 -6.97
CA ILE A 221 6.53 -17.86 -8.29
C ILE A 221 7.74 -16.92 -8.23
N LEU A 222 8.02 -16.34 -7.09
CA LEU A 222 9.10 -15.35 -6.92
C LEU A 222 10.47 -15.82 -7.45
N LYS A 223 10.69 -17.12 -7.50
CA LYS A 223 11.94 -17.74 -7.96
C LYS A 223 12.04 -17.85 -9.48
N LYS A 224 10.95 -17.66 -10.24
CA LYS A 224 10.88 -18.03 -11.68
C LYS A 224 10.62 -16.86 -12.65
N ILE A 225 10.16 -15.69 -12.19
CA ILE A 225 9.81 -14.58 -13.08
C ILE A 225 10.95 -13.58 -13.22
N SER A 226 11.23 -13.16 -14.46
CA SER A 226 12.04 -11.98 -14.74
C SER A 226 11.35 -10.74 -14.17
N THR A 227 11.86 -10.26 -13.03
CA THR A 227 11.30 -9.11 -12.29
C THR A 227 11.28 -7.83 -13.12
N ARG A 228 12.16 -7.70 -14.13
CA ARG A 228 12.28 -6.47 -14.93
C ARG A 228 11.06 -6.21 -15.82
N VAL A 229 10.68 -7.18 -16.65
CA VAL A 229 9.53 -7.05 -17.59
C VAL A 229 8.23 -6.89 -16.82
N PHE A 230 8.05 -7.70 -15.77
CA PHE A 230 6.89 -7.63 -14.92
C PHE A 230 6.72 -6.23 -14.27
N ASN A 231 7.78 -5.68 -13.69
CA ASN A 231 7.73 -4.36 -13.07
C ASN A 231 7.38 -3.24 -14.05
N ILE A 232 7.91 -3.30 -15.30
CA ILE A 232 7.58 -2.32 -16.34
C ILE A 232 6.07 -2.37 -16.66
N VAL A 233 5.50 -3.56 -16.86
CA VAL A 233 4.07 -3.73 -17.15
C VAL A 233 3.22 -3.17 -16.01
N VAL A 234 3.56 -3.50 -14.77
CA VAL A 234 2.84 -3.01 -13.57
C VAL A 234 2.94 -1.48 -13.47
N GLU A 235 4.11 -0.90 -13.69
CA GLU A 235 4.32 0.54 -13.65
C GLU A 235 3.48 1.25 -14.73
N VAL A 236 3.47 0.75 -15.95
CA VAL A 236 2.66 1.30 -17.07
C VAL A 236 1.17 1.23 -16.74
N LEU A 237 0.68 0.05 -16.32
CA LEU A 237 -0.73 -0.11 -15.95
C LEU A 237 -1.12 0.80 -14.78
N THR A 238 -0.23 0.99 -13.80
CA THR A 238 -0.49 1.89 -12.66
C THR A 238 -0.56 3.34 -13.10
N VAL A 239 0.31 3.77 -14.03
CA VAL A 239 0.26 5.12 -14.62
C VAL A 239 -1.07 5.35 -15.33
N MET A 240 -1.48 4.43 -16.20
CA MET A 240 -2.74 4.54 -16.94
C MET A 240 -3.95 4.60 -16.00
N ALA A 241 -3.96 3.74 -14.98
CA ALA A 241 -5.02 3.70 -13.98
C ALA A 241 -5.04 4.98 -13.11
N ALA A 242 -3.88 5.51 -12.72
CA ALA A 242 -3.78 6.76 -11.95
C ALA A 242 -4.24 7.98 -12.76
N ILE A 243 -3.90 8.04 -14.05
CA ILE A 243 -4.40 9.09 -14.96
C ILE A 243 -5.93 9.04 -15.03
N LYS A 244 -6.52 7.83 -15.14
CA LYS A 244 -7.99 7.65 -15.15
C LYS A 244 -8.67 8.13 -13.86
N LEU A 245 -7.97 8.21 -12.73
CA LEU A 245 -8.51 8.77 -11.49
C LEU A 245 -8.49 10.29 -11.46
N ILE A 246 -7.63 10.91 -12.26
CA ILE A 246 -7.48 12.37 -12.32
C ILE A 246 -8.46 12.99 -13.33
N ILE A 247 -8.71 12.30 -14.44
CA ILE A 247 -9.66 12.70 -15.51
C ILE A 247 -11.04 12.13 -15.20
#